data_2e7e2b81bd073ebfc57b24a61235b009
#
_entry.id   2e7e2b81bd073ebfc57b24a61235b009
#
_cell.length_a   1.000
_cell.length_b   1.000
_cell.length_c   1.000
_cell.angle_alpha   90.00
_cell.angle_beta   90.00
_cell.angle_gamma   90.00
#
_symmetry.space_group_name_H-M   'P 1'
#
loop_
_entity.id
_entity.type
_entity.pdbx_description
1 polymer ?
#
loop_
_entity_poly.entity_id
_entity_poly.type
_entity_poly.pdbx_seq_one_letter_code
_entity_poly.pdbx_strand_id
1 'polypeptide(L)'
;NTEKRVVISTWQSIYKMPEKYFEQFGAIFGDECHLFKSKSLTTLMTKLVDCPYRVGTTGTLDGTFTHKLVIEGLFGRVFNVTSTKKLIDKSLLSELDIECINLQYPVKDIEEIKRAPYQDEIKWIVGNKKRNDFLVSLCCKVKGNTLLLFNYVDSHGKPLFEQIRQECPDKKVFFIHGGTETDQREFIRKIIDKEENAILVASYGTCSTGINIKNIHNIIFSSPSKSVIRVLQSIGRGLRKSE
;
A
#
# COMPACT_ATOMS: atom_id res chain seq x y z
N ASN A 1 16.74 -27.39 -4.37
CA ASN A 1 17.88 -27.47 -5.30
C ASN A 1 18.98 -26.55 -4.77
N THR A 2 19.92 -27.16 -4.02
CA THR A 2 20.90 -26.47 -3.16
C THR A 2 22.20 -26.05 -3.88
N GLU A 3 22.26 -26.21 -5.19
CA GLU A 3 23.44 -25.83 -5.98
C GLU A 3 23.48 -24.35 -6.37
N LYS A 4 22.39 -23.60 -6.10
CA LYS A 4 22.33 -22.18 -6.44
C LYS A 4 22.87 -21.33 -5.29
N ARG A 5 23.75 -20.37 -5.60
CA ARG A 5 24.32 -19.41 -4.63
C ARG A 5 23.31 -18.50 -3.97
N VAL A 6 22.15 -18.27 -4.62
CA VAL A 6 21.09 -17.39 -4.13
C VAL A 6 19.74 -18.12 -4.25
N VAL A 7 18.97 -18.11 -3.17
CA VAL A 7 17.59 -18.61 -3.12
C VAL A 7 16.66 -17.44 -2.84
N ILE A 8 15.70 -17.20 -3.73
CA ILE A 8 14.64 -16.21 -3.54
C ILE A 8 13.35 -16.97 -3.22
N SER A 9 12.71 -16.63 -2.10
CA SER A 9 11.50 -17.31 -1.66
C SER A 9 10.58 -16.36 -0.88
N THR A 10 9.28 -16.66 -0.87
CA THR A 10 8.35 -16.05 0.08
C THR A 10 8.50 -16.73 1.44
N TRP A 11 8.31 -16.00 2.52
CA TRP A 11 8.40 -16.56 3.88
C TRP A 11 7.37 -17.68 4.12
N GLN A 12 6.19 -17.60 3.47
CA GLN A 12 5.15 -18.60 3.56
C GLN A 12 5.61 -19.98 3.06
N SER A 13 6.48 -19.99 2.07
CA SER A 13 7.01 -21.22 1.47
C SER A 13 8.07 -21.91 2.33
N ILE A 14 8.78 -21.14 3.16
CA ILE A 14 9.97 -21.65 3.87
C ILE A 14 9.85 -21.68 5.40
N TYR A 15 8.94 -20.93 6.03
CA TYR A 15 8.92 -20.80 7.50
C TYR A 15 8.67 -22.13 8.24
N LYS A 16 8.02 -23.11 7.58
CA LYS A 16 7.78 -24.45 8.12
C LYS A 16 8.93 -25.43 7.90
N MET A 17 9.94 -25.06 7.10
CA MET A 17 11.10 -25.91 6.88
C MET A 17 11.86 -26.18 8.18
N PRO A 18 12.49 -27.38 8.33
CA PRO A 18 13.29 -27.71 9.50
C PRO A 18 14.53 -26.80 9.60
N GLU A 19 15.12 -26.66 10.80
CA GLU A 19 16.33 -25.86 11.04
C GLU A 19 17.47 -26.23 10.12
N LYS A 20 17.68 -27.52 9.88
CA LYS A 20 18.70 -28.06 8.96
C LYS A 20 18.64 -27.46 7.55
N TYR A 21 17.45 -27.07 7.09
CA TYR A 21 17.31 -26.38 5.79
C TYR A 21 18.02 -25.01 5.79
N PHE A 22 18.05 -24.34 6.95
CA PHE A 22 18.60 -23.00 7.10
C PHE A 22 20.11 -22.96 7.37
N GLU A 23 20.72 -24.06 7.79
CA GLU A 23 22.17 -24.17 8.07
C GLU A 23 23.04 -23.86 6.83
N GLN A 24 22.52 -24.03 5.64
CA GLN A 24 23.22 -23.75 4.39
C GLN A 24 23.37 -22.26 4.04
N PHE A 25 22.68 -21.37 4.76
CA PHE A 25 22.65 -19.94 4.42
C PHE A 25 23.57 -19.12 5.33
N GLY A 26 24.62 -18.55 4.74
CA GLY A 26 25.51 -17.62 5.44
C GLY A 26 25.00 -16.16 5.47
N ALA A 27 24.01 -15.81 4.64
CA ALA A 27 23.42 -14.50 4.61
C ALA A 27 21.91 -14.54 4.36
N ILE A 28 21.16 -13.63 4.97
CA ILE A 28 19.74 -13.40 4.70
C ILE A 28 19.48 -11.93 4.41
N PHE A 29 18.66 -11.68 3.39
CA PHE A 29 18.09 -10.36 3.07
C PHE A 29 16.57 -10.42 3.26
N GLY A 30 16.07 -9.67 4.24
CA GLY A 30 14.63 -9.53 4.51
C GLY A 30 14.11 -8.24 3.90
N ASP A 31 13.40 -8.33 2.76
CA ASP A 31 12.68 -7.19 2.22
C ASP A 31 11.39 -6.95 3.00
N GLU A 32 10.97 -5.68 3.08
CA GLU A 32 9.84 -5.24 3.94
C GLU A 32 9.99 -5.75 5.39
N CYS A 33 11.21 -5.59 5.95
CA CYS A 33 11.56 -6.18 7.25
C CYS A 33 10.67 -5.69 8.41
N HIS A 34 9.91 -4.60 8.25
CA HIS A 34 8.90 -4.17 9.21
C HIS A 34 7.81 -5.21 9.47
N LEU A 35 7.63 -6.20 8.59
CA LEU A 35 6.69 -7.32 8.79
C LEU A 35 7.23 -8.40 9.73
N PHE A 36 8.55 -8.41 10.02
CA PHE A 36 9.21 -9.44 10.82
C PHE A 36 8.86 -9.41 12.32
N LYS A 37 7.96 -8.54 12.74
CA LYS A 37 7.30 -8.60 14.07
C LYS A 37 6.27 -9.74 14.19
N SER A 38 5.83 -10.34 13.08
CA SER A 38 4.90 -11.46 13.11
C SER A 38 5.57 -12.74 13.62
N LYS A 39 4.82 -13.56 14.38
CA LYS A 39 5.33 -14.80 14.98
C LYS A 39 6.01 -15.73 13.95
N SER A 40 5.42 -15.87 12.76
CA SER A 40 5.95 -16.75 11.71
C SER A 40 7.32 -16.30 11.21
N LEU A 41 7.49 -15.00 10.98
CA LEU A 41 8.76 -14.43 10.51
C LEU A 41 9.81 -14.40 11.62
N THR A 42 9.43 -14.10 12.86
CA THR A 42 10.34 -14.22 14.01
C THR A 42 10.81 -15.66 14.19
N THR A 43 9.91 -16.65 14.11
CA THR A 43 10.27 -18.07 14.16
C THR A 43 11.20 -18.48 13.02
N LEU A 44 11.00 -17.97 11.81
CA LEU A 44 11.92 -18.19 10.69
C LEU A 44 13.33 -17.68 11.02
N MET A 45 13.42 -16.46 11.54
CA MET A 45 14.70 -15.84 11.88
C MET A 45 15.43 -16.56 13.01
N THR A 46 14.71 -17.18 13.97
CA THR A 46 15.32 -17.98 15.04
C THR A 46 15.94 -19.30 14.53
N LYS A 47 15.46 -19.83 13.40
CA LYS A 47 16.06 -21.02 12.77
C LYS A 47 17.37 -20.74 12.02
N LEU A 48 17.70 -19.50 11.78
CA LEU A 48 18.94 -19.05 11.12
C LEU A 48 20.07 -18.86 12.15
N VAL A 49 20.36 -19.89 12.96
CA VAL A 49 21.31 -19.81 14.09
C VAL A 49 22.70 -19.42 13.58
N ASP A 50 23.21 -20.09 12.55
CA ASP A 50 24.55 -19.94 12.01
C ASP A 50 24.64 -18.94 10.83
N CYS A 51 23.64 -18.04 10.70
CA CYS A 51 23.62 -17.03 9.64
C CYS A 51 24.14 -15.69 10.16
N PRO A 52 25.45 -15.37 9.98
CA PRO A 52 26.07 -14.18 10.54
C PRO A 52 25.63 -12.87 9.85
N TYR A 53 25.27 -12.93 8.58
CA TYR A 53 24.90 -11.74 7.81
C TYR A 53 23.39 -11.63 7.67
N ARG A 54 22.79 -10.70 8.43
CA ARG A 54 21.35 -10.47 8.45
C ARG A 54 21.07 -9.02 8.07
N VAL A 55 20.49 -8.81 6.91
CA VAL A 55 20.17 -7.49 6.37
C VAL A 55 18.67 -7.37 6.18
N GLY A 56 18.06 -6.38 6.83
CA GLY A 56 16.65 -6.03 6.65
C GLY A 56 16.52 -4.70 5.91
N THR A 57 15.67 -4.65 4.90
CA THR A 57 15.33 -3.42 4.18
C THR A 57 13.86 -3.07 4.36
N THR A 58 13.56 -1.80 4.54
CA THR A 58 12.19 -1.29 4.56
C THR A 58 12.16 0.21 4.28
N GLY A 59 11.13 0.65 3.56
CA GLY A 59 10.86 2.08 3.36
C GLY A 59 10.13 2.73 4.54
N THR A 60 9.54 1.93 5.45
CA THR A 60 8.66 2.42 6.51
C THR A 60 8.79 1.59 7.79
N LEU A 61 9.05 2.27 8.90
CA LEU A 61 8.89 1.70 10.25
C LEU A 61 7.64 2.31 10.91
N ASP A 62 6.95 1.57 11.76
CA ASP A 62 5.72 2.04 12.41
C ASP A 62 5.95 3.10 13.50
N GLY A 63 7.23 3.37 13.82
CA GLY A 63 7.63 4.37 14.81
C GLY A 63 7.51 3.91 16.26
N THR A 64 7.02 2.70 16.55
CA THR A 64 6.95 2.19 17.93
C THR A 64 8.27 1.62 18.40
N PHE A 65 8.63 1.88 19.66
CA PHE A 65 9.87 1.37 20.29
C PHE A 65 9.90 -0.16 20.32
N THR A 66 8.78 -0.81 20.63
CA THR A 66 8.68 -2.28 20.67
C THR A 66 8.97 -2.90 19.31
N HIS A 67 8.42 -2.32 18.25
CA HIS A 67 8.67 -2.79 16.89
C HIS A 67 10.13 -2.62 16.50
N LYS A 68 10.72 -1.44 16.78
CA LYS A 68 12.13 -1.18 16.53
C LYS A 68 13.03 -2.18 17.24
N LEU A 69 12.76 -2.45 18.53
CA LEU A 69 13.53 -3.42 19.34
C LEU A 69 13.51 -4.83 18.73
N VAL A 70 12.35 -5.30 18.27
CA VAL A 70 12.24 -6.61 17.59
C VAL A 70 13.06 -6.64 16.31
N ILE A 71 12.97 -5.62 15.47
CA ILE A 71 13.73 -5.54 14.21
C ILE A 71 15.23 -5.46 14.47
N GLU A 72 15.67 -4.66 15.47
CA GLU A 72 17.08 -4.58 15.85
C GLU A 72 17.61 -5.88 16.45
N GLY A 73 16.78 -6.63 17.17
CA GLY A 73 17.13 -7.96 17.66
C GLY A 73 17.30 -9.01 16.54
N LEU A 74 16.59 -8.87 15.45
CA LEU A 74 16.64 -9.82 14.32
C LEU A 74 17.73 -9.46 13.29
N PHE A 75 17.94 -8.18 13.00
CA PHE A 75 18.79 -7.69 11.91
C PHE A 75 19.94 -6.78 12.36
N GLY A 76 19.96 -6.37 13.63
CA GLY A 76 20.92 -5.41 14.14
C GLY A 76 20.44 -3.95 14.01
N ARG A 77 21.32 -3.00 14.26
CA ARG A 77 21.02 -1.57 14.35
C ARG A 77 20.35 -1.01 13.11
N VAL A 78 19.34 -0.18 13.32
CA VAL A 78 18.66 0.54 12.21
C VAL A 78 19.51 1.72 11.75
N PHE A 79 19.71 1.79 10.44
CA PHE A 79 20.38 2.90 9.75
C PHE A 79 19.40 3.57 8.78
N ASN A 80 19.26 4.90 8.89
CA ASN A 80 18.53 5.69 7.92
C ASN A 80 19.44 6.05 6.74
N VAL A 81 19.25 5.37 5.61
CA VAL A 81 20.08 5.58 4.40
C VAL A 81 19.73 6.91 3.75
N THR A 82 18.45 7.25 3.65
CA THR A 82 17.96 8.49 3.04
C THR A 82 16.57 8.84 3.57
N SER A 83 16.08 10.03 3.23
CA SER A 83 14.69 10.43 3.49
C SER A 83 13.99 10.80 2.18
N THR A 84 12.66 10.71 2.15
CA THR A 84 11.83 11.12 1.02
C THR A 84 12.15 12.56 0.59
N LYS A 85 12.29 13.49 1.55
CA LYS A 85 12.66 14.88 1.28
C LYS A 85 14.00 14.98 0.52
N LYS A 86 15.05 14.30 0.98
CA LYS A 86 16.35 14.30 0.31
C LYS A 86 16.28 13.74 -1.11
N LEU A 87 15.38 12.78 -1.37
CA LEU A 87 15.20 12.22 -2.71
C LEU A 87 14.44 13.19 -3.61
N ILE A 88 13.43 13.92 -3.10
CA ILE A 88 12.75 15.00 -3.82
C ILE A 88 13.74 16.12 -4.14
N ASP A 89 14.49 16.61 -3.15
CA ASP A 89 15.50 17.68 -3.32
C ASP A 89 16.56 17.31 -4.39
N LYS A 90 16.87 16.01 -4.52
CA LYS A 90 17.77 15.49 -5.58
C LYS A 90 17.06 15.20 -6.90
N SER A 91 15.79 15.55 -7.03
CA SER A 91 14.97 15.27 -8.22
C SER A 91 14.84 13.77 -8.58
N LEU A 92 15.07 12.87 -7.64
CA LEU A 92 14.89 11.43 -7.81
C LEU A 92 13.43 10.98 -7.58
N LEU A 93 12.65 11.80 -6.88
CA LEU A 93 11.22 11.64 -6.69
C LEU A 93 10.47 12.90 -7.15
N SER A 94 9.18 12.76 -7.45
CA SER A 94 8.29 13.87 -7.77
C SER A 94 8.02 14.73 -6.53
N GLU A 95 7.68 15.99 -6.74
CA GLU A 95 7.11 16.85 -5.69
C GLU A 95 5.79 16.26 -5.18
N LEU A 96 5.45 16.57 -3.94
CA LEU A 96 4.25 16.08 -3.28
C LEU A 96 3.52 17.24 -2.61
N ASP A 97 2.30 17.48 -3.06
CA ASP A 97 1.34 18.33 -2.38
C ASP A 97 0.27 17.46 -1.71
N ILE A 98 -0.10 17.79 -0.47
CA ILE A 98 -1.11 17.07 0.29
C ILE A 98 -2.25 18.02 0.61
N GLU A 99 -3.42 17.76 0.03
CA GLU A 99 -4.65 18.47 0.32
C GLU A 99 -5.54 17.66 1.27
N CYS A 100 -5.84 18.22 2.43
CA CYS A 100 -6.75 17.64 3.40
C CYS A 100 -8.14 18.28 3.25
N ILE A 101 -9.07 17.57 2.60
CA ILE A 101 -10.44 18.03 2.40
C ILE A 101 -11.28 17.66 3.61
N ASN A 102 -11.73 18.67 4.36
CA ASN A 102 -12.56 18.46 5.52
C ASN A 102 -14.04 18.48 5.12
N LEU A 103 -14.69 17.31 5.13
CA LEU A 103 -16.10 17.15 4.85
C LEU A 103 -16.92 17.39 6.13
N GLN A 104 -17.87 18.32 6.04
CA GLN A 104 -18.80 18.60 7.13
C GLN A 104 -20.09 17.81 6.94
N TYR A 105 -20.55 17.16 8.01
CA TYR A 105 -21.78 16.40 8.05
C TYR A 105 -22.82 17.14 8.92
N PRO A 106 -24.14 16.92 8.68
CA PRO A 106 -25.19 17.43 9.54
C PRO A 106 -24.98 16.98 11.00
N VAL A 107 -25.26 17.89 11.95
CA VAL A 107 -25.09 17.60 13.39
C VAL A 107 -25.83 16.33 13.81
N LYS A 108 -27.04 16.12 13.29
CA LYS A 108 -27.84 14.93 13.57
C LYS A 108 -27.11 13.65 13.20
N ASP A 109 -26.49 13.61 12.02
CA ASP A 109 -25.75 12.45 11.53
C ASP A 109 -24.51 12.18 12.39
N ILE A 110 -23.83 13.26 12.84
CA ILE A 110 -22.67 13.17 13.73
C ILE A 110 -23.09 12.62 15.10
N GLU A 111 -24.20 13.09 15.66
CA GLU A 111 -24.68 12.61 16.97
C GLU A 111 -25.07 11.15 16.97
N GLU A 112 -25.68 10.68 15.87
CA GLU A 112 -26.04 9.28 15.68
C GLU A 112 -24.82 8.37 15.64
N ILE A 113 -23.76 8.76 14.88
CA ILE A 113 -22.59 7.90 14.67
C ILE A 113 -21.49 8.04 15.72
N LYS A 114 -21.45 9.16 16.47
CA LYS A 114 -20.38 9.46 17.45
C LYS A 114 -20.18 8.42 18.52
N ARG A 115 -21.24 7.68 18.87
CA ARG A 115 -21.21 6.60 19.90
C ARG A 115 -21.20 5.21 19.31
N ALA A 116 -21.22 5.08 17.99
CA ALA A 116 -21.22 3.79 17.32
C ALA A 116 -19.86 3.09 17.43
N PRO A 117 -19.84 1.76 17.46
CA PRO A 117 -18.61 0.99 17.31
C PRO A 117 -17.87 1.38 16.02
N TYR A 118 -16.54 1.31 16.05
CA TYR A 118 -15.69 1.68 14.92
C TYR A 118 -16.11 1.05 13.59
N GLN A 119 -16.55 -0.21 13.60
CA GLN A 119 -16.98 -0.89 12.39
C GLN A 119 -18.26 -0.28 11.77
N ASP A 120 -19.16 0.21 12.59
CA ASP A 120 -20.41 0.82 12.15
C ASP A 120 -20.15 2.26 11.67
N GLU A 121 -19.26 2.99 12.35
CA GLU A 121 -18.74 4.29 11.87
C GLU A 121 -18.14 4.15 10.46
N ILE A 122 -17.28 3.15 10.23
CA ILE A 122 -16.70 2.91 8.92
C ILE A 122 -17.75 2.56 7.88
N LYS A 123 -18.70 1.68 8.20
CA LYS A 123 -19.81 1.35 7.28
C LYS A 123 -20.61 2.60 6.91
N TRP A 124 -20.90 3.46 7.89
CA TRP A 124 -21.60 4.70 7.67
C TRP A 124 -20.81 5.64 6.74
N ILE A 125 -19.50 5.81 6.99
CA ILE A 125 -18.62 6.66 6.17
C ILE A 125 -18.57 6.16 4.72
N VAL A 126 -18.34 4.88 4.49
CA VAL A 126 -18.22 4.32 3.14
C VAL A 126 -19.55 4.22 2.40
N GLY A 127 -20.67 4.09 3.14
CA GLY A 127 -22.02 4.07 2.61
C GLY A 127 -22.65 5.46 2.42
N ASN A 128 -21.99 6.54 2.87
CA ASN A 128 -22.57 7.88 2.80
C ASN A 128 -22.63 8.39 1.35
N LYS A 129 -23.84 8.51 0.81
CA LYS A 129 -24.06 8.87 -0.59
C LYS A 129 -23.43 10.23 -0.96
N LYS A 130 -23.69 11.28 -0.15
CA LYS A 130 -23.16 12.63 -0.44
C LYS A 130 -21.63 12.65 -0.50
N ARG A 131 -20.99 11.90 0.39
CA ARG A 131 -19.54 11.72 0.38
C ARG A 131 -19.05 11.00 -0.87
N ASN A 132 -19.72 9.94 -1.27
CA ASN A 132 -19.37 9.19 -2.46
C ASN A 132 -19.58 10.00 -3.74
N ASP A 133 -20.69 10.74 -3.84
CA ASP A 133 -20.95 11.69 -4.94
C ASP A 133 -19.85 12.77 -5.02
N PHE A 134 -19.39 13.27 -3.88
CA PHE A 134 -18.26 14.20 -3.83
C PHE A 134 -16.97 13.56 -4.36
N LEU A 135 -16.64 12.33 -3.94
CA LEU A 135 -15.46 11.60 -4.42
C LEU A 135 -15.49 11.37 -5.93
N VAL A 136 -16.66 11.01 -6.47
CA VAL A 136 -16.87 10.85 -7.92
C VAL A 136 -16.66 12.18 -8.64
N SER A 137 -17.29 13.25 -8.15
CA SER A 137 -17.11 14.61 -8.71
C SER A 137 -15.65 15.05 -8.69
N LEU A 138 -14.92 14.74 -7.62
CA LEU A 138 -13.48 15.02 -7.51
C LEU A 138 -12.70 14.25 -8.57
N CYS A 139 -12.94 12.94 -8.74
CA CYS A 139 -12.31 12.12 -9.76
C CYS A 139 -12.55 12.63 -11.18
N CYS A 140 -13.75 13.17 -11.48
CA CYS A 140 -14.04 13.72 -12.80
C CYS A 140 -13.31 15.05 -13.04
N LYS A 141 -13.11 15.87 -12.02
CA LYS A 141 -12.52 17.22 -12.13
C LYS A 141 -11.00 17.24 -12.14
N VAL A 142 -10.34 16.36 -11.39
CA VAL A 142 -8.86 16.36 -11.32
C VAL A 142 -8.28 15.94 -12.67
N LYS A 143 -7.21 16.60 -13.08
CA LYS A 143 -6.47 16.29 -14.29
C LYS A 143 -5.36 15.30 -14.00
N GLY A 144 -5.00 14.49 -14.99
CA GLY A 144 -3.94 13.50 -14.86
C GLY A 144 -4.45 12.15 -14.33
N ASN A 145 -3.59 11.14 -14.42
CA ASN A 145 -3.90 9.80 -13.97
C ASN A 145 -4.14 9.79 -12.46
N THR A 146 -5.28 9.28 -12.05
CA THR A 146 -5.77 9.31 -10.68
C THR A 146 -5.89 7.90 -10.11
N LEU A 147 -5.31 7.67 -8.94
CA LEU A 147 -5.46 6.45 -8.16
C LEU A 147 -6.44 6.71 -7.01
N LEU A 148 -7.62 6.09 -7.07
CA LEU A 148 -8.61 6.11 -5.99
C LEU A 148 -8.49 4.85 -5.15
N LEU A 149 -8.15 4.99 -3.87
CA LEU A 149 -7.88 3.88 -2.96
C LEU A 149 -9.05 3.58 -2.05
N PHE A 150 -9.46 2.29 -1.99
CA PHE A 150 -10.55 1.82 -1.13
C PHE A 150 -10.16 0.57 -0.31
N ASN A 151 -10.93 0.30 0.77
CA ASN A 151 -10.76 -0.90 1.61
C ASN A 151 -11.77 -2.01 1.31
N TYR A 152 -13.02 -1.67 1.05
CA TYR A 152 -14.14 -2.62 0.94
C TYR A 152 -14.55 -2.77 -0.51
N VAL A 153 -14.37 -3.98 -1.07
CA VAL A 153 -14.59 -4.25 -2.50
C VAL A 153 -16.06 -4.04 -2.87
N ASP A 154 -16.96 -4.79 -2.23
CA ASP A 154 -18.37 -4.84 -2.64
C ASP A 154 -19.18 -3.62 -2.14
N SER A 155 -18.92 -3.17 -0.92
CA SER A 155 -19.71 -2.08 -0.30
C SER A 155 -19.21 -0.67 -0.64
N HIS A 156 -18.03 -0.52 -1.23
CA HIS A 156 -17.46 0.81 -1.53
C HIS A 156 -16.75 0.86 -2.89
N GLY A 157 -15.81 -0.03 -3.15
CA GLY A 157 -14.98 0.01 -4.36
C GLY A 157 -15.79 -0.18 -5.65
N LYS A 158 -16.63 -1.21 -5.72
CA LYS A 158 -17.49 -1.47 -6.88
C LYS A 158 -18.50 -0.37 -7.12
N PRO A 159 -19.28 0.11 -6.12
CA PRO A 159 -20.19 1.22 -6.30
C PRO A 159 -19.50 2.50 -6.81
N LEU A 160 -18.34 2.88 -6.23
CA LEU A 160 -17.56 4.02 -6.71
C LEU A 160 -17.09 3.83 -8.16
N PHE A 161 -16.58 2.65 -8.49
CA PHE A 161 -16.13 2.34 -9.86
C PHE A 161 -17.26 2.51 -10.87
N GLU A 162 -18.43 1.93 -10.62
CA GLU A 162 -19.56 2.01 -11.54
C GLU A 162 -20.06 3.46 -11.69
N GLN A 163 -20.14 4.20 -10.58
CA GLN A 163 -20.57 5.59 -10.62
C GLN A 163 -19.54 6.48 -11.35
N ILE A 164 -18.25 6.32 -11.10
CA ILE A 164 -17.18 7.05 -11.81
C ILE A 164 -17.23 6.74 -13.30
N ARG A 165 -17.41 5.47 -13.68
CA ARG A 165 -17.50 5.06 -15.09
C ARG A 165 -18.67 5.70 -15.84
N GLN A 166 -19.78 5.91 -15.13
CA GLN A 166 -20.97 6.58 -15.70
C GLN A 166 -20.82 8.10 -15.79
N GLU A 167 -20.25 8.72 -14.75
CA GLU A 167 -20.19 10.19 -14.64
C GLU A 167 -18.94 10.81 -15.29
N CYS A 168 -17.90 10.02 -15.57
CA CYS A 168 -16.67 10.49 -16.21
C CYS A 168 -16.45 9.80 -17.58
N PRO A 169 -17.33 9.98 -18.58
CA PRO A 169 -17.27 9.26 -19.86
C PRO A 169 -16.01 9.54 -20.66
N ASP A 170 -15.38 10.69 -20.45
CA ASP A 170 -14.15 11.11 -21.13
C ASP A 170 -12.88 10.50 -20.54
N LYS A 171 -13.00 9.72 -19.47
CA LYS A 171 -11.87 9.09 -18.79
C LYS A 171 -11.92 7.57 -18.90
N LYS A 172 -10.78 6.93 -19.10
CA LYS A 172 -10.68 5.47 -18.98
C LYS A 172 -10.64 5.09 -17.51
N VAL A 173 -11.60 4.28 -17.08
CA VAL A 173 -11.74 3.88 -15.67
C VAL A 173 -11.45 2.39 -15.52
N PHE A 174 -10.55 2.05 -14.61
CA PHE A 174 -10.11 0.68 -14.35
C PHE A 174 -10.38 0.31 -12.89
N PHE A 175 -10.62 -1.00 -12.65
CA PHE A 175 -10.89 -1.53 -11.32
C PHE A 175 -9.96 -2.69 -10.99
N ILE A 176 -9.27 -2.62 -9.85
CA ILE A 176 -8.34 -3.65 -9.40
C ILE A 176 -8.53 -3.93 -7.91
N HIS A 177 -8.60 -5.21 -7.55
CA HIS A 177 -8.68 -5.65 -6.16
C HIS A 177 -7.91 -6.96 -5.95
N GLY A 178 -7.93 -7.51 -4.74
CA GLY A 178 -7.18 -8.72 -4.38
C GLY A 178 -7.50 -9.95 -5.24
N GLY A 179 -8.73 -10.06 -5.75
CA GLY A 179 -9.18 -11.14 -6.65
C GLY A 179 -8.86 -10.92 -8.13
N THR A 180 -8.30 -9.77 -8.53
CA THR A 180 -7.89 -9.54 -9.92
C THR A 180 -6.63 -10.35 -10.23
N GLU A 181 -6.60 -11.08 -11.33
CA GLU A 181 -5.46 -11.88 -11.75
C GLU A 181 -4.22 -11.03 -12.08
N THR A 182 -3.05 -11.62 -11.92
CA THR A 182 -1.77 -10.91 -12.09
C THR A 182 -1.60 -10.36 -13.51
N ASP A 183 -1.94 -11.16 -14.53
CA ASP A 183 -1.83 -10.76 -15.93
C ASP A 183 -2.75 -9.60 -16.27
N GLN A 184 -3.97 -9.59 -15.71
CA GLN A 184 -4.92 -8.49 -15.88
C GLN A 184 -4.41 -7.21 -15.19
N ARG A 185 -3.81 -7.31 -14.00
CA ARG A 185 -3.20 -6.16 -13.32
C ARG A 185 -2.07 -5.55 -14.15
N GLU A 186 -1.21 -6.42 -14.69
CA GLU A 186 -0.08 -5.98 -15.53
C GLU A 186 -0.55 -5.35 -16.84
N PHE A 187 -1.61 -5.88 -17.45
CA PHE A 187 -2.24 -5.30 -18.63
C PHE A 187 -2.79 -3.89 -18.35
N ILE A 188 -3.56 -3.73 -17.26
CA ILE A 188 -4.09 -2.42 -16.84
C ILE A 188 -2.96 -1.44 -16.56
N ARG A 189 -1.90 -1.89 -15.85
CA ARG A 189 -0.72 -1.07 -15.60
C ARG A 189 -0.12 -0.51 -16.89
N LYS A 190 0.12 -1.37 -17.88
CA LYS A 190 0.69 -0.96 -19.18
C LYS A 190 -0.19 0.04 -19.93
N ILE A 191 -1.49 -0.03 -19.76
CA ILE A 191 -2.41 0.96 -20.35
C ILE A 191 -2.25 2.29 -19.62
N ILE A 192 -2.35 2.31 -18.29
CA ILE A 192 -2.29 3.55 -17.50
C ILE A 192 -0.96 4.27 -17.67
N ASP A 193 0.14 3.54 -17.80
CA ASP A 193 1.47 4.14 -18.04
C ASP A 193 1.52 4.96 -19.36
N LYS A 194 0.59 4.72 -20.30
CA LYS A 194 0.47 5.43 -21.59
C LYS A 194 -0.67 6.45 -21.63
N GLU A 195 -1.53 6.44 -20.62
CA GLU A 195 -2.65 7.38 -20.54
C GLU A 195 -2.25 8.64 -19.78
N GLU A 196 -2.93 9.74 -20.09
CA GLU A 196 -2.69 11.03 -19.44
C GLU A 196 -3.80 11.44 -18.46
N ASN A 197 -4.97 10.78 -18.53
CA ASN A 197 -6.14 11.17 -17.75
C ASN A 197 -7.04 9.98 -17.39
N ALA A 198 -6.43 8.87 -16.96
CA ALA A 198 -7.15 7.67 -16.53
C ALA A 198 -7.44 7.67 -15.03
N ILE A 199 -8.43 6.88 -14.62
CA ILE A 199 -8.76 6.66 -13.21
C ILE A 199 -8.58 5.17 -12.90
N LEU A 200 -7.78 4.87 -11.90
CA LEU A 200 -7.63 3.53 -11.34
C LEU A 200 -8.28 3.47 -9.97
N VAL A 201 -9.35 2.72 -9.85
CA VAL A 201 -10.01 2.40 -8.58
C VAL A 201 -9.40 1.11 -8.05
N ALA A 202 -8.62 1.18 -6.96
CA ALA A 202 -7.84 0.05 -6.49
C ALA A 202 -7.97 -0.18 -4.97
N SER A 203 -7.94 -1.45 -4.55
CA SER A 203 -7.88 -1.73 -3.11
C SER A 203 -6.50 -1.41 -2.55
N TYR A 204 -6.43 -0.91 -1.31
CA TYR A 204 -5.17 -0.63 -0.62
C TYR A 204 -4.21 -1.82 -0.63
N GLY A 205 -4.73 -3.03 -0.37
CA GLY A 205 -3.90 -4.23 -0.33
C GLY A 205 -3.23 -4.53 -1.66
N THR A 206 -3.96 -4.41 -2.75
CA THR A 206 -3.44 -4.66 -4.10
C THR A 206 -2.44 -3.58 -4.52
N CYS A 207 -2.71 -2.33 -4.14
CA CYS A 207 -1.81 -1.23 -4.45
C CYS A 207 -0.51 -1.32 -3.63
N SER A 208 -0.56 -1.76 -2.36
CA SER A 208 0.64 -1.84 -1.52
C SER A 208 1.61 -2.94 -1.92
N THR A 209 1.16 -4.04 -2.53
CA THR A 209 1.98 -5.26 -2.71
C THR A 209 2.33 -5.64 -4.15
N GLY A 210 1.82 -4.97 -5.19
CA GLY A 210 2.05 -5.58 -6.49
C GLY A 210 1.95 -4.70 -7.74
N ILE A 211 1.52 -3.46 -7.67
CA ILE A 211 1.35 -2.65 -8.86
C ILE A 211 2.37 -1.52 -8.87
N ASN A 212 3.23 -1.50 -9.88
CA ASN A 212 4.21 -0.44 -10.09
C ASN A 212 3.77 0.44 -11.27
N ILE A 213 2.91 1.41 -11.03
CA ILE A 213 2.52 2.41 -12.03
C ILE A 213 3.38 3.64 -11.83
N LYS A 214 4.10 4.04 -12.87
CA LYS A 214 4.99 5.21 -12.81
C LYS A 214 4.26 6.52 -13.09
N ASN A 215 3.17 6.48 -13.85
CA ASN A 215 2.45 7.65 -14.35
C ASN A 215 1.19 7.94 -13.51
N ILE A 216 1.33 8.11 -12.20
CA ILE A 216 0.24 8.52 -11.29
C ILE A 216 0.47 9.97 -10.86
N HIS A 217 -0.53 10.82 -11.10
CA HIS A 217 -0.49 12.25 -10.76
C HIS A 217 -1.28 12.58 -9.49
N ASN A 218 -2.37 11.85 -9.24
CA ASN A 218 -3.22 12.09 -8.07
C ASN A 218 -3.47 10.79 -7.31
N ILE A 219 -3.48 10.86 -5.98
CA ILE A 219 -3.91 9.77 -5.11
C ILE A 219 -5.04 10.26 -4.22
N ILE A 220 -6.20 9.61 -4.31
CA ILE A 220 -7.38 9.93 -3.50
C ILE A 220 -7.60 8.79 -2.50
N PHE A 221 -7.55 9.10 -1.23
CA PHE A 221 -7.82 8.17 -0.14
C PHE A 221 -9.32 8.16 0.15
N SER A 222 -10.07 7.25 -0.46
CA SER A 222 -11.53 7.21 -0.34
C SER A 222 -12.03 6.47 0.90
N SER A 223 -11.25 5.56 1.46
CA SER A 223 -11.60 4.85 2.71
C SER A 223 -10.67 5.26 3.85
N PRO A 224 -11.19 5.42 5.07
CA PRO A 224 -10.36 5.63 6.25
C PRO A 224 -9.35 4.51 6.46
N SER A 225 -8.15 4.85 6.88
CA SER A 225 -7.11 3.88 7.24
C SER A 225 -6.33 4.36 8.47
N LYS A 226 -6.25 3.52 9.51
CA LYS A 226 -5.42 3.77 10.70
C LYS A 226 -3.95 3.35 10.50
N SER A 227 -3.63 2.67 9.39
CA SER A 227 -2.28 2.18 9.11
C SER A 227 -1.42 3.25 8.46
N VAL A 228 -0.57 3.88 9.25
CA VAL A 228 0.44 4.86 8.78
C VAL A 228 1.32 4.25 7.69
N ILE A 229 1.79 3.02 7.89
CA ILE A 229 2.63 2.32 6.90
C ILE A 229 1.91 2.20 5.55
N ARG A 230 0.64 1.78 5.56
CA ARG A 230 -0.16 1.63 4.33
C ARG A 230 -0.33 2.96 3.60
N VAL A 231 -0.60 4.03 4.32
CA VAL A 231 -0.74 5.37 3.75
C VAL A 231 0.59 5.82 3.13
N LEU A 232 1.70 5.71 3.86
CA LEU A 232 3.03 6.08 3.38
C LEU A 232 3.46 5.27 2.16
N GLN A 233 3.22 3.96 2.15
CA GLN A 233 3.50 3.09 0.99
C GLN A 233 2.66 3.50 -0.23
N SER A 234 1.40 3.89 -0.03
CA SER A 234 0.55 4.36 -1.12
C SER A 234 1.04 5.69 -1.68
N ILE A 235 1.41 6.64 -0.83
CA ILE A 235 2.02 7.92 -1.24
C ILE A 235 3.32 7.67 -2.01
N GLY A 236 4.20 6.80 -1.50
CA GLY A 236 5.48 6.47 -2.12
C GLY A 236 5.37 5.94 -3.56
N ARG A 237 4.20 5.42 -3.95
CA ARG A 237 3.96 4.98 -5.33
C ARG A 237 3.69 6.16 -6.27
N GLY A 238 2.97 7.18 -5.82
CA GLY A 238 2.74 8.39 -6.60
C GLY A 238 3.96 9.30 -6.72
N LEU A 239 4.99 9.09 -5.89
CA LEU A 239 6.22 9.88 -5.96
C LEU A 239 7.19 9.42 -7.05
N ARG A 240 6.93 8.30 -7.71
CA ARG A 240 7.81 7.76 -8.76
C ARG A 240 7.69 8.62 -10.01
N LYS A 241 8.84 9.02 -10.56
CA LYS A 241 8.88 9.73 -11.84
C LYS A 241 8.64 8.75 -13.00
N SER A 242 7.80 9.15 -13.96
CA SER A 242 7.83 8.62 -15.31
C SER A 242 9.10 9.13 -15.99
N GLU A 243 9.86 8.24 -16.60
CA GLU A 243 10.97 8.59 -17.49
C GLU A 243 10.44 9.24 -18.76
#